data_280257655bbbd390d09950244cc426d7
#
_entry.id   280257655bbbd390d09950244cc426d7
#
_cell.length_a   1.000
_cell.length_b   1.000
_cell.length_c   1.000
_cell.angle_alpha   90.00
_cell.angle_beta   90.00
_cell.angle_gamma   90.00
#
_symmetry.space_group_name_H-M   'P 1'
#
loop_
_entity.id
_entity.type
_entity.pdbx_description
1 polymer ?
#
loop_
_entity_poly.entity_id
_entity_poly.type
_entity_poly.pdbx_seq_one_letter_code
_entity_poly.pdbx_strand_id
1 'polypeptide(L)'
;MEKKSCIIGCTVAIAVSMSQLFADGDAAWRYRWPGVIPEVAERTLEPTKRGMLDENVRVEVLCAENSRGGAEWVAGKMAAWFGRKPSAVAMKGGDLPEGEEAYVLGAKDGRLFVRARTMQGVRWAAMTLRQLAQPVRGTLTTQAYEVPEFTVTDRPETAFRALHLCAFPEVTPARLEHGIRMAAYYKFNHVILESWGVYRSEKHPWYGWKNGWLTLSECHRLAATAKDLGVTIIPFFNIFGHSRAARGKAGKHAALDLSPKYQPLFEPRAGFNWCLANPEAVRVIREMVTELHEAFGSPKYFHLGCDEADPPTCAACCAADYGKLLASLVESLSYHVRKLGARTMIWHDKLILAKDPRWKGFEANGSPSTVTLLDKLPKDIIICDWCYYPPPKDGRYPTLDYFRSKGFETMTCPWDNIDGIHSQCAYARNAGMGVICTTWNRFTDYSVWSTFSHGASCAWSAKAAADVKTLAKEYSSALRDVYDTHWRQVGWDTPGVDRYSETGFFTDQIGTSIGTR
;
A
#
# COMPACT_ATOMS: atom_id res chain seq x y z
N MET A 1 -12.03 64.76 9.16
CA MET A 1 -12.38 64.67 7.73
C MET A 1 -11.24 63.92 7.02
N GLU A 2 -11.60 63.01 6.16
CA GLU A 2 -10.70 62.26 5.23
C GLU A 2 -9.78 61.17 5.80
N LYS A 3 -10.35 60.02 5.97
CA LYS A 3 -9.71 58.70 5.83
C LYS A 3 -10.74 57.61 5.51
N LYS A 4 -11.43 57.73 4.38
CA LYS A 4 -12.33 56.69 3.87
C LYS A 4 -12.35 56.67 2.35
N SER A 5 -11.22 56.38 1.71
CA SER A 5 -11.28 56.22 0.25
C SER A 5 -10.23 55.32 -0.38
N CYS A 6 -9.53 54.51 0.40
CA CYS A 6 -8.44 53.70 -0.16
C CYS A 6 -8.63 52.16 -0.08
N ILE A 7 -9.75 51.68 0.49
CA ILE A 7 -9.97 50.23 0.71
C ILE A 7 -10.82 49.58 -0.40
N ILE A 8 -11.63 50.38 -1.12
CA ILE A 8 -12.55 49.83 -2.15
C ILE A 8 -11.84 49.56 -3.48
N GLY A 9 -10.73 50.27 -3.77
CA GLY A 9 -9.98 50.10 -5.04
C GLY A 9 -9.15 48.81 -5.12
N CYS A 10 -8.60 48.33 -3.99
CA CYS A 10 -7.81 47.09 -3.95
C CYS A 10 -8.63 45.81 -4.04
N THR A 11 -9.82 45.81 -3.50
CA THR A 11 -10.69 44.62 -3.48
C THR A 11 -11.28 44.33 -4.86
N VAL A 12 -11.58 45.34 -5.65
CA VAL A 12 -12.12 45.16 -7.02
C VAL A 12 -11.01 44.75 -8.00
N ALA A 13 -9.78 45.28 -7.85
CA ALA A 13 -8.65 44.90 -8.72
C ALA A 13 -8.18 43.44 -8.48
N ILE A 14 -8.23 42.95 -7.23
CA ILE A 14 -7.89 41.56 -6.91
C ILE A 14 -9.01 40.60 -7.39
N ALA A 15 -10.28 41.00 -7.31
CA ALA A 15 -11.38 40.21 -7.81
C ALA A 15 -11.41 40.11 -9.35
N VAL A 16 -11.05 41.18 -10.06
CA VAL A 16 -10.96 41.17 -11.54
C VAL A 16 -9.75 40.38 -12.02
N SER A 17 -8.59 40.47 -11.33
CA SER A 17 -7.43 39.64 -11.70
C SER A 17 -7.62 38.15 -11.42
N MET A 18 -8.33 37.79 -10.34
CA MET A 18 -8.70 36.38 -10.08
C MET A 18 -9.74 35.86 -11.07
N SER A 19 -10.73 36.67 -11.47
CA SER A 19 -11.72 36.23 -12.46
C SER A 19 -11.16 36.10 -13.87
N GLN A 20 -10.16 36.91 -14.26
CA GLN A 20 -9.45 36.74 -15.53
C GLN A 20 -8.45 35.57 -15.52
N LEU A 21 -7.77 35.33 -14.41
CA LEU A 21 -6.94 34.12 -14.23
C LEU A 21 -7.78 32.82 -14.27
N PHE A 22 -9.05 32.90 -13.89
CA PHE A 22 -9.98 31.76 -13.95
C PHE A 22 -10.72 31.65 -15.28
N ALA A 23 -10.82 32.69 -16.10
CA ALA A 23 -11.55 32.66 -17.38
C ALA A 23 -10.75 32.07 -18.54
N ASP A 24 -9.48 32.37 -18.67
CA ASP A 24 -8.64 31.89 -19.79
C ASP A 24 -7.78 30.66 -19.45
N GLY A 25 -7.50 30.41 -18.14
CA GLY A 25 -6.80 29.22 -17.67
C GLY A 25 -7.72 28.00 -17.51
N ASP A 26 -9.02 28.21 -17.43
CA ASP A 26 -9.99 27.22 -16.91
C ASP A 26 -10.24 26.05 -17.89
N ALA A 27 -10.20 26.29 -19.18
CA ALA A 27 -10.40 25.23 -20.18
C ALA A 27 -9.14 24.39 -20.40
N ALA A 28 -7.96 24.98 -20.34
CA ALA A 28 -6.69 24.31 -20.63
C ALA A 28 -6.19 23.46 -19.46
N TRP A 29 -6.49 23.83 -18.21
CA TRP A 29 -6.06 23.03 -17.06
C TRP A 29 -7.08 21.95 -16.67
N ARG A 30 -8.37 22.09 -16.94
CA ARG A 30 -9.38 21.04 -16.76
C ARG A 30 -9.05 19.77 -17.52
N TYR A 31 -8.33 19.89 -18.63
CA TYR A 31 -7.89 18.79 -19.49
C TYR A 31 -6.39 18.60 -19.50
N ARG A 32 -5.67 19.25 -18.61
CA ARG A 32 -4.32 18.79 -18.31
C ARG A 32 -4.43 17.40 -17.71
N TRP A 33 -3.90 16.45 -18.46
CA TRP A 33 -3.80 15.05 -18.09
C TRP A 33 -3.08 14.76 -16.75
N PRO A 34 -2.45 15.69 -16.01
CA PRO A 34 -1.69 15.38 -14.80
C PRO A 34 -2.52 14.79 -13.63
N GLY A 35 -3.79 14.49 -13.81
CA GLY A 35 -4.63 13.88 -12.80
C GLY A 35 -4.56 12.35 -12.71
N VAL A 36 -3.87 11.67 -13.64
CA VAL A 36 -3.79 10.20 -13.61
C VAL A 36 -2.48 9.75 -12.99
N ILE A 37 -2.57 8.99 -11.92
CA ILE A 37 -1.44 8.39 -11.20
C ILE A 37 -1.73 6.90 -11.01
N PRO A 38 -0.90 6.01 -11.48
CA PRO A 38 0.24 6.19 -12.41
C PRO A 38 -0.17 6.72 -13.77
N GLU A 39 0.68 7.55 -14.39
CA GLU A 39 0.47 8.01 -15.77
C GLU A 39 0.46 6.82 -16.74
N VAL A 40 -0.42 6.90 -17.72
CA VAL A 40 -0.64 5.83 -18.69
C VAL A 40 0.45 5.77 -19.77
N ALA A 41 0.69 4.60 -20.34
CA ALA A 41 1.75 4.41 -21.32
C ALA A 41 1.47 5.21 -22.61
N GLU A 42 0.28 5.12 -23.15
CA GLU A 42 -0.13 5.80 -24.38
C GLU A 42 -1.51 6.42 -24.23
N ARG A 43 -1.72 7.56 -24.86
CA ARG A 43 -3.02 8.25 -24.87
C ARG A 43 -3.24 9.09 -26.11
N THR A 44 -4.50 9.19 -26.51
CA THR A 44 -5.03 10.24 -27.37
C THR A 44 -6.11 10.98 -26.59
N LEU A 45 -6.23 12.29 -26.79
CA LEU A 45 -7.18 13.14 -26.08
C LEU A 45 -7.78 14.16 -27.04
N GLU A 46 -9.12 14.23 -27.06
CA GLU A 46 -9.88 15.26 -27.75
C GLU A 46 -10.53 16.21 -26.72
N PRO A 47 -9.78 17.21 -26.24
CA PRO A 47 -10.17 17.99 -25.06
C PRO A 47 -11.44 18.84 -25.25
N THR A 48 -11.80 19.14 -26.51
CA THR A 48 -12.99 19.92 -26.84
C THR A 48 -14.29 19.13 -26.89
N LYS A 49 -14.18 17.79 -27.00
CA LYS A 49 -15.33 16.89 -27.02
C LYS A 49 -15.47 16.20 -25.66
N ARG A 50 -16.67 16.22 -25.13
CA ARG A 50 -16.98 15.68 -23.78
C ARG A 50 -18.15 14.73 -23.82
N GLY A 51 -18.04 13.65 -23.06
CA GLY A 51 -19.11 12.70 -22.80
C GLY A 51 -19.54 12.77 -21.34
N MET A 52 -20.85 12.81 -21.10
CA MET A 52 -21.40 12.68 -19.76
C MET A 52 -21.28 11.24 -19.28
N LEU A 53 -20.96 11.05 -17.98
CA LEU A 53 -20.96 9.74 -17.32
C LEU A 53 -22.32 9.54 -16.60
N ASP A 54 -23.36 9.34 -17.38
CA ASP A 54 -24.73 9.15 -16.90
C ASP A 54 -25.36 7.81 -17.36
N GLU A 55 -26.65 7.63 -17.17
CA GLU A 55 -27.39 6.44 -17.59
C GLU A 55 -27.46 6.22 -19.10
N ASN A 56 -27.18 7.25 -19.91
CA ASN A 56 -27.20 7.16 -21.38
C ASN A 56 -25.88 6.59 -21.94
N VAL A 57 -24.83 6.56 -21.13
CA VAL A 57 -23.55 5.95 -21.52
C VAL A 57 -23.72 4.45 -21.72
N ARG A 58 -23.15 3.95 -22.81
CA ARG A 58 -23.05 2.53 -23.07
C ARG A 58 -21.65 2.02 -22.72
N VAL A 59 -21.55 1.20 -21.69
CA VAL A 59 -20.30 0.56 -21.26
C VAL A 59 -20.10 -0.75 -22.01
N GLU A 60 -19.13 -0.79 -22.90
CA GLU A 60 -18.78 -1.93 -23.75
C GLU A 60 -17.49 -2.57 -23.24
N VAL A 61 -17.54 -3.84 -22.82
CA VAL A 61 -16.36 -4.54 -22.30
C VAL A 61 -16.06 -5.78 -23.13
N LEU A 62 -14.83 -5.86 -23.63
CA LEU A 62 -14.22 -7.06 -24.19
C LEU A 62 -13.16 -7.56 -23.20
N CYS A 63 -13.44 -8.67 -22.53
CA CYS A 63 -12.52 -9.32 -21.61
C CYS A 63 -12.46 -10.81 -21.91
N ALA A 64 -11.26 -11.34 -22.22
CA ALA A 64 -11.12 -12.75 -22.56
C ALA A 64 -11.55 -13.68 -21.43
N GLU A 65 -11.27 -13.27 -20.19
CA GLU A 65 -11.67 -14.03 -19.01
C GLU A 65 -13.19 -14.00 -18.78
N ASN A 66 -13.82 -12.80 -18.83
CA ASN A 66 -15.26 -12.66 -18.57
C ASN A 66 -15.78 -11.28 -19.03
N SER A 67 -16.17 -11.15 -20.31
CA SER A 67 -16.71 -9.87 -20.84
C SER A 67 -18.01 -9.45 -20.14
N ARG A 68 -18.92 -10.38 -19.85
CA ARG A 68 -20.20 -10.06 -19.19
C ARG A 68 -19.98 -9.58 -17.76
N GLY A 69 -19.23 -10.34 -16.96
CA GLY A 69 -18.91 -9.95 -15.58
C GLY A 69 -18.13 -8.63 -15.53
N GLY A 70 -17.23 -8.39 -16.49
CA GLY A 70 -16.50 -7.14 -16.63
C GLY A 70 -17.42 -5.94 -16.90
N ALA A 71 -18.35 -6.06 -17.83
CA ALA A 71 -19.31 -5.01 -18.16
C ALA A 71 -20.22 -4.68 -16.98
N GLU A 72 -20.77 -5.71 -16.33
CA GLU A 72 -21.63 -5.56 -15.14
C GLU A 72 -20.86 -4.92 -13.98
N TRP A 73 -19.60 -5.32 -13.75
CA TRP A 73 -18.75 -4.79 -12.69
C TRP A 73 -18.42 -3.30 -12.93
N VAL A 74 -18.00 -2.91 -14.14
CA VAL A 74 -17.70 -1.50 -14.49
C VAL A 74 -18.96 -0.63 -14.32
N ALA A 75 -20.11 -1.06 -14.87
CA ALA A 75 -21.36 -0.33 -14.72
C ALA A 75 -21.80 -0.19 -13.26
N GLY A 76 -21.60 -1.25 -12.44
CA GLY A 76 -21.85 -1.20 -11.01
C GLY A 76 -20.94 -0.22 -10.27
N LYS A 77 -19.64 -0.16 -10.64
CA LYS A 77 -18.71 0.82 -10.07
C LYS A 77 -19.02 2.24 -10.50
N MET A 78 -19.41 2.46 -11.75
CA MET A 78 -19.86 3.77 -12.23
C MET A 78 -21.10 4.24 -11.46
N ALA A 79 -22.07 3.37 -11.19
CA ALA A 79 -23.22 3.67 -10.36
C ALA A 79 -22.80 4.10 -8.94
N ALA A 80 -21.86 3.38 -8.33
CA ALA A 80 -21.37 3.69 -6.99
C ALA A 80 -20.54 4.99 -6.93
N TRP A 81 -19.77 5.31 -7.98
CA TRP A 81 -18.88 6.47 -7.99
C TRP A 81 -19.55 7.74 -8.51
N PHE A 82 -20.45 7.60 -9.48
CA PHE A 82 -21.03 8.73 -10.22
C PHE A 82 -22.55 8.85 -10.03
N GLY A 83 -23.16 7.97 -9.22
CA GLY A 83 -24.57 8.02 -8.88
C GLY A 83 -25.53 7.56 -9.99
N ARG A 84 -25.03 7.12 -11.14
CA ARG A 84 -25.83 6.69 -12.29
C ARG A 84 -25.31 5.36 -12.83
N LYS A 85 -26.22 4.43 -13.11
CA LYS A 85 -25.88 3.12 -13.66
C LYS A 85 -26.06 3.11 -15.18
N PRO A 86 -24.97 3.06 -15.94
CA PRO A 86 -25.04 2.97 -17.41
C PRO A 86 -25.48 1.58 -17.87
N SER A 87 -25.82 1.46 -19.13
CA SER A 87 -26.06 0.16 -19.77
C SER A 87 -24.75 -0.61 -19.92
N ALA A 88 -24.75 -1.90 -19.60
CA ALA A 88 -23.57 -2.77 -19.66
C ALA A 88 -23.68 -3.75 -20.84
N VAL A 89 -22.68 -3.80 -21.69
CA VAL A 89 -22.65 -4.65 -22.89
C VAL A 89 -21.37 -5.47 -22.94
N ALA A 90 -21.53 -6.79 -23.00
CA ALA A 90 -20.44 -7.71 -23.27
C ALA A 90 -20.12 -7.73 -24.76
N MET A 91 -18.91 -7.35 -25.13
CA MET A 91 -18.44 -7.39 -26.51
C MET A 91 -17.97 -8.80 -26.91
N LYS A 92 -18.08 -9.12 -28.18
CA LYS A 92 -17.59 -10.36 -28.79
C LYS A 92 -16.62 -10.01 -29.92
N GLY A 93 -15.44 -10.62 -29.89
CA GLY A 93 -14.41 -10.41 -30.93
C GLY A 93 -13.75 -9.01 -30.85
N GLY A 94 -12.53 -8.94 -31.29
CA GLY A 94 -11.69 -7.74 -31.30
C GLY A 94 -10.32 -7.99 -30.73
N ASP A 95 -9.40 -7.06 -30.96
CA ASP A 95 -8.03 -7.14 -30.49
C ASP A 95 -7.95 -6.86 -28.99
N LEU A 96 -7.14 -7.64 -28.31
CA LEU A 96 -6.84 -7.52 -26.90
C LEU A 96 -5.39 -7.08 -26.69
N PRO A 97 -5.13 -6.19 -25.73
CA PRO A 97 -3.77 -5.80 -25.41
C PRO A 97 -2.94 -6.97 -24.90
N GLU A 98 -1.63 -6.91 -25.09
CA GLU A 98 -0.71 -7.90 -24.57
C GLU A 98 -0.44 -7.69 -23.07
N GLY A 99 -0.49 -8.78 -22.29
CA GLY A 99 -0.26 -8.81 -20.84
C GLY A 99 -1.56 -8.98 -20.06
N GLU A 100 -1.45 -9.69 -18.94
CA GLU A 100 -2.62 -10.02 -18.09
C GLU A 100 -3.25 -8.79 -17.44
N GLU A 101 -2.45 -7.80 -17.09
CA GLU A 101 -2.91 -6.56 -16.46
C GLU A 101 -3.03 -5.39 -17.45
N ALA A 102 -2.76 -5.64 -18.73
CA ALA A 102 -2.88 -4.62 -19.79
C ALA A 102 -4.34 -4.31 -20.10
N TYR A 103 -4.60 -3.06 -20.49
CA TYR A 103 -5.93 -2.62 -20.88
C TYR A 103 -5.89 -1.55 -21.99
N VAL A 104 -6.97 -1.49 -22.73
CA VAL A 104 -7.35 -0.34 -23.55
C VAL A 104 -8.64 0.21 -22.98
N LEU A 105 -8.68 1.52 -22.76
CA LEU A 105 -9.86 2.24 -22.28
C LEU A 105 -10.10 3.44 -23.19
N GLY A 106 -11.34 3.69 -23.54
CA GLY A 106 -11.69 4.91 -24.27
C GLY A 106 -13.13 5.35 -24.07
N ALA A 107 -13.35 6.64 -24.28
CA ALA A 107 -14.67 7.27 -24.32
C ALA A 107 -14.82 8.00 -25.64
N LYS A 108 -15.87 7.69 -26.40
CA LYS A 108 -16.17 8.31 -27.67
C LYS A 108 -17.64 8.14 -28.07
N ASP A 109 -18.27 9.20 -28.58
CA ASP A 109 -19.63 9.19 -29.10
C ASP A 109 -20.66 8.55 -28.14
N GLY A 110 -20.61 8.90 -26.84
CA GLY A 110 -21.50 8.36 -25.79
C GLY A 110 -21.22 6.90 -25.40
N ARG A 111 -20.13 6.32 -25.88
CA ARG A 111 -19.70 4.96 -25.56
C ARG A 111 -18.42 4.99 -24.74
N LEU A 112 -18.39 4.18 -23.70
CA LEU A 112 -17.21 3.85 -22.93
C LEU A 112 -16.81 2.41 -23.27
N PHE A 113 -15.60 2.18 -23.76
CA PHE A 113 -15.14 0.84 -24.09
C PHE A 113 -13.90 0.45 -23.29
N VAL A 114 -13.87 -0.81 -22.85
CA VAL A 114 -12.73 -1.44 -22.16
C VAL A 114 -12.36 -2.72 -22.89
N ARG A 115 -11.06 -2.92 -23.14
CA ARG A 115 -10.52 -4.17 -23.67
C ARG A 115 -9.40 -4.66 -22.78
N ALA A 116 -9.45 -5.91 -22.33
CA ALA A 116 -8.46 -6.52 -21.46
C ALA A 116 -8.46 -8.05 -21.60
N ARG A 117 -7.37 -8.70 -21.25
CA ARG A 117 -7.33 -10.18 -21.18
C ARG A 117 -8.00 -10.70 -19.94
N THR A 118 -7.80 -10.03 -18.81
CA THR A 118 -8.28 -10.47 -17.49
C THR A 118 -9.16 -9.42 -16.84
N MET A 119 -9.89 -9.84 -15.81
CA MET A 119 -10.64 -8.92 -14.95
C MET A 119 -9.74 -7.91 -14.24
N GLN A 120 -8.45 -8.22 -14.06
CA GLN A 120 -7.50 -7.28 -13.47
C GLN A 120 -7.27 -6.08 -14.39
N GLY A 121 -7.06 -6.29 -15.68
CA GLY A 121 -6.98 -5.20 -16.66
C GLY A 121 -8.25 -4.35 -16.72
N VAL A 122 -9.44 -4.98 -16.64
CA VAL A 122 -10.72 -4.26 -16.54
C VAL A 122 -10.78 -3.36 -15.31
N ARG A 123 -10.30 -3.85 -14.15
CA ARG A 123 -10.25 -3.05 -12.91
C ARG A 123 -9.32 -1.85 -13.05
N TRP A 124 -8.14 -2.03 -13.63
CA TRP A 124 -7.20 -0.93 -13.85
C TRP A 124 -7.73 0.13 -14.82
N ALA A 125 -8.41 -0.30 -15.88
CA ALA A 125 -9.11 0.61 -16.77
C ALA A 125 -10.15 1.46 -16.01
N ALA A 126 -10.94 0.84 -15.14
CA ALA A 126 -11.93 1.54 -14.35
C ALA A 126 -11.32 2.51 -13.33
N MET A 127 -10.15 2.19 -12.73
CA MET A 127 -9.43 3.14 -11.87
C MET A 127 -8.92 4.34 -12.66
N THR A 128 -8.43 4.15 -13.87
CA THR A 128 -8.06 5.24 -14.78
C THR A 128 -9.27 6.10 -15.15
N LEU A 129 -10.41 5.49 -15.49
CA LEU A 129 -11.66 6.22 -15.74
C LEU A 129 -12.05 7.08 -14.54
N ARG A 130 -11.99 6.52 -13.35
CA ARG A 130 -12.36 7.22 -12.13
C ARG A 130 -11.51 8.47 -11.89
N GLN A 131 -10.20 8.40 -12.19
CA GLN A 131 -9.29 9.54 -12.08
C GLN A 131 -9.54 10.60 -13.17
N LEU A 132 -9.99 10.18 -14.35
CA LEU A 132 -10.31 11.08 -15.46
C LEU A 132 -11.65 11.78 -15.32
N ALA A 133 -12.58 11.19 -14.59
CA ALA A 133 -13.92 11.73 -14.39
C ALA A 133 -13.87 13.05 -13.59
N GLN A 134 -14.45 14.11 -14.17
CA GLN A 134 -14.52 15.43 -13.58
C GLN A 134 -15.97 15.78 -13.23
N PRO A 135 -16.22 16.38 -12.05
CA PRO A 135 -17.55 16.89 -11.74
C PRO A 135 -17.90 18.06 -12.64
N VAL A 136 -19.11 18.05 -13.19
CA VAL A 136 -19.64 19.17 -13.97
C VAL A 136 -19.97 20.33 -13.05
N ARG A 137 -19.40 21.50 -13.30
CA ARG A 137 -19.67 22.71 -12.50
C ARG A 137 -21.08 23.25 -12.78
N GLY A 138 -21.76 23.69 -11.73
CA GLY A 138 -23.04 24.41 -11.83
C GLY A 138 -24.29 23.60 -11.49
N THR A 139 -24.18 22.32 -11.17
CA THR A 139 -25.29 21.50 -10.68
C THR A 139 -25.29 21.49 -9.15
N LEU A 140 -26.14 22.31 -8.54
CA LEU A 140 -26.24 22.44 -7.08
C LEU A 140 -26.88 21.22 -6.39
N THR A 141 -27.52 20.32 -7.11
CA THR A 141 -28.38 19.28 -6.53
C THR A 141 -28.08 17.84 -6.99
N THR A 142 -27.39 17.65 -8.12
CA THR A 142 -26.95 16.31 -8.58
C THR A 142 -25.52 16.39 -9.10
N GLN A 143 -24.63 15.64 -8.48
CA GLN A 143 -23.25 15.55 -8.95
C GLN A 143 -23.24 14.81 -10.29
N ALA A 144 -23.12 15.54 -11.39
CA ALA A 144 -22.90 14.99 -12.72
C ALA A 144 -21.38 14.92 -12.99
N TYR A 145 -20.96 13.92 -13.73
CA TYR A 145 -19.55 13.73 -14.11
C TYR A 145 -19.40 13.69 -15.64
N GLU A 146 -18.30 14.20 -16.10
CA GLU A 146 -17.94 14.19 -17.52
C GLU A 146 -16.50 13.67 -17.71
N VAL A 147 -16.21 13.17 -18.91
CA VAL A 147 -14.85 12.84 -19.37
C VAL A 147 -14.64 13.45 -20.76
N PRO A 148 -13.41 13.82 -21.13
CA PRO A 148 -13.11 14.15 -22.54
C PRO A 148 -13.26 12.90 -23.40
N GLU A 149 -13.36 13.04 -24.72
CA GLU A 149 -13.14 11.91 -25.61
C GLU A 149 -11.66 11.54 -25.59
N PHE A 150 -11.35 10.25 -25.36
CA PHE A 150 -9.98 9.77 -25.21
C PHE A 150 -9.85 8.30 -25.57
N THR A 151 -8.64 7.89 -25.82
CA THR A 151 -8.21 6.48 -25.82
C THR A 151 -6.90 6.34 -25.08
N VAL A 152 -6.81 5.31 -24.25
CA VAL A 152 -5.64 4.94 -23.43
C VAL A 152 -5.28 3.49 -23.72
N THR A 153 -3.98 3.23 -23.91
CA THR A 153 -3.39 1.89 -23.81
C THR A 153 -2.37 1.89 -22.70
N ASP A 154 -2.47 0.93 -21.77
CA ASP A 154 -1.63 0.94 -20.59
C ASP A 154 -1.37 -0.47 -20.03
N ARG A 155 -0.23 -0.64 -19.38
CA ARG A 155 0.18 -1.88 -18.71
C ARG A 155 1.28 -1.62 -17.68
N PRO A 156 1.38 -2.44 -16.61
CA PRO A 156 2.52 -2.37 -15.71
C PRO A 156 3.77 -3.02 -16.30
N GLU A 157 4.93 -2.52 -15.88
CA GLU A 157 6.24 -3.13 -16.16
C GLU A 157 6.71 -4.03 -15.01
N THR A 158 6.16 -3.86 -13.80
CA THR A 158 6.46 -4.68 -12.64
C THR A 158 5.25 -5.54 -12.28
N ALA A 159 5.41 -6.85 -12.23
CA ALA A 159 4.31 -7.79 -11.98
C ALA A 159 3.80 -7.75 -10.53
N PHE A 160 4.68 -7.73 -9.53
CA PHE A 160 4.31 -7.65 -8.13
C PHE A 160 4.51 -6.23 -7.60
N ARG A 161 3.41 -5.58 -7.25
CA ARG A 161 3.36 -4.20 -6.77
C ARG A 161 2.53 -4.16 -5.49
N ALA A 162 3.21 -4.09 -4.35
CA ALA A 162 2.55 -4.06 -3.06
C ALA A 162 2.65 -2.68 -2.39
N LEU A 163 1.60 -2.32 -1.66
CA LEU A 163 1.60 -1.25 -0.68
C LEU A 163 1.58 -1.88 0.71
N HIS A 164 2.53 -1.55 1.57
CA HIS A 164 2.50 -1.98 2.95
C HIS A 164 1.69 -0.99 3.79
N LEU A 165 0.75 -1.49 4.56
CA LEU A 165 -0.12 -0.70 5.44
C LEU A 165 0.02 -1.20 6.88
N CYS A 166 0.14 -0.25 7.81
CA CYS A 166 0.16 -0.53 9.23
C CYS A 166 -1.20 -0.24 9.86
N ALA A 167 -1.85 -1.26 10.40
CA ALA A 167 -3.04 -1.09 11.20
C ALA A 167 -2.64 -0.75 12.64
N PHE A 168 -2.25 0.51 12.87
CA PHE A 168 -1.95 1.02 14.20
C PHE A 168 -3.21 1.12 15.06
N PRO A 169 -3.09 1.14 16.39
CA PRO A 169 -4.25 1.31 17.27
C PRO A 169 -5.11 2.54 16.98
N GLU A 170 -4.48 3.63 16.56
CA GLU A 170 -5.15 4.89 16.22
C GLU A 170 -5.71 4.96 14.79
N VAL A 171 -5.39 3.98 13.95
CA VAL A 171 -5.99 3.87 12.62
C VAL A 171 -7.38 3.26 12.77
N THR A 172 -8.40 3.96 12.27
CA THR A 172 -9.77 3.43 12.29
C THR A 172 -9.99 2.37 11.20
N PRO A 173 -10.98 1.46 11.36
CA PRO A 173 -11.35 0.51 10.30
C PRO A 173 -11.63 1.20 8.95
N ALA A 174 -12.36 2.30 8.97
CA ALA A 174 -12.68 3.07 7.77
C ALA A 174 -11.41 3.62 7.10
N ARG A 175 -10.45 4.12 7.88
CA ARG A 175 -9.20 4.64 7.35
C ARG A 175 -8.32 3.55 6.76
N LEU A 176 -8.26 2.39 7.37
CA LEU A 176 -7.57 1.24 6.79
C LEU A 176 -8.20 0.81 5.46
N GLU A 177 -9.54 0.77 5.40
CA GLU A 177 -10.25 0.47 4.15
C GLU A 177 -9.94 1.52 3.07
N HIS A 178 -9.90 2.81 3.42
CA HIS A 178 -9.50 3.86 2.47
C HIS A 178 -8.08 3.65 1.95
N GLY A 179 -7.13 3.23 2.79
CA GLY A 179 -5.78 2.85 2.36
C GLY A 179 -5.78 1.70 1.35
N ILE A 180 -6.62 0.67 1.57
CA ILE A 180 -6.80 -0.44 0.62
C ILE A 180 -7.43 0.04 -0.69
N ARG A 181 -8.45 0.90 -0.62
CA ARG A 181 -9.07 1.52 -1.80
C ARG A 181 -8.09 2.41 -2.56
N MET A 182 -7.23 3.14 -1.86
CA MET A 182 -6.17 3.94 -2.46
C MET A 182 -5.11 3.05 -3.14
N ALA A 183 -4.76 1.91 -2.56
CA ALA A 183 -3.88 0.94 -3.22
C ALA A 183 -4.45 0.49 -4.57
N ALA A 184 -5.73 0.13 -4.63
CA ALA A 184 -6.42 -0.21 -5.89
C ALA A 184 -6.47 0.99 -6.85
N TYR A 185 -6.79 2.17 -6.34
CA TYR A 185 -6.90 3.39 -7.12
C TYR A 185 -5.60 3.75 -7.83
N TYR A 186 -4.46 3.49 -7.18
CA TYR A 186 -3.12 3.65 -7.73
C TYR A 186 -2.53 2.36 -8.34
N LYS A 187 -3.36 1.35 -8.57
CA LYS A 187 -3.03 0.13 -9.30
C LYS A 187 -1.96 -0.75 -8.65
N PHE A 188 -1.83 -0.70 -7.32
CA PHE A 188 -1.15 -1.77 -6.60
C PHE A 188 -2.01 -3.03 -6.64
N ASN A 189 -1.39 -4.20 -6.86
CA ASN A 189 -2.13 -5.47 -6.90
C ASN A 189 -2.06 -6.26 -5.59
N HIS A 190 -1.24 -5.81 -4.65
CA HIS A 190 -1.16 -6.37 -3.30
C HIS A 190 -1.14 -5.28 -2.23
N VAL A 191 -1.63 -5.65 -1.04
CA VAL A 191 -1.46 -4.88 0.20
C VAL A 191 -0.85 -5.81 1.24
N ILE A 192 0.31 -5.48 1.78
CA ILE A 192 0.84 -6.16 2.96
C ILE A 192 0.26 -5.45 4.18
N LEU A 193 -0.47 -6.17 5.01
CA LEU A 193 -1.16 -5.61 6.17
C LEU A 193 -0.53 -6.10 7.47
N GLU A 194 0.16 -5.20 8.16
CA GLU A 194 0.70 -5.41 9.49
C GLU A 194 -0.29 -4.93 10.56
N SER A 195 -0.74 -5.83 11.42
CA SER A 195 -1.85 -5.55 12.34
C SER A 195 -1.47 -4.84 13.64
N TRP A 196 -0.22 -4.76 13.98
CA TRP A 196 0.34 -4.04 15.14
C TRP A 196 -0.45 -4.15 16.47
N GLY A 197 -0.99 -5.32 16.74
CA GLY A 197 -1.71 -5.61 17.97
C GLY A 197 -3.18 -5.15 17.99
N VAL A 198 -3.72 -4.59 16.92
CA VAL A 198 -5.16 -4.30 16.82
C VAL A 198 -5.99 -5.52 16.40
N TYR A 199 -5.33 -6.58 15.94
CA TYR A 199 -6.00 -7.83 15.63
C TYR A 199 -6.50 -8.51 16.91
N ARG A 200 -7.73 -8.95 16.89
CA ARG A 200 -8.37 -9.69 17.98
C ARG A 200 -8.40 -11.17 17.64
N SER A 201 -7.37 -11.88 18.08
CA SER A 201 -7.31 -13.33 17.91
C SER A 201 -8.43 -14.02 18.70
N GLU A 202 -9.08 -14.98 18.06
CA GLU A 202 -10.06 -15.83 18.74
C GLU A 202 -9.38 -16.91 19.61
N LYS A 203 -8.22 -17.41 19.15
CA LYS A 203 -7.43 -18.41 19.89
C LYS A 203 -6.63 -17.80 21.02
N HIS A 204 -6.15 -16.57 20.84
CA HIS A 204 -5.29 -15.85 21.77
C HIS A 204 -5.87 -14.47 22.13
N PRO A 205 -7.06 -14.39 22.78
CA PRO A 205 -7.72 -13.11 23.07
C PRO A 205 -6.93 -12.21 24.02
N TRP A 206 -5.90 -12.74 24.68
CA TRP A 206 -4.95 -12.02 25.52
C TRP A 206 -3.89 -11.27 24.69
N TYR A 207 -3.68 -11.64 23.43
CA TYR A 207 -2.73 -11.00 22.54
C TYR A 207 -3.38 -9.83 21.78
N GLY A 208 -2.75 -8.67 21.84
CA GLY A 208 -3.24 -7.46 21.20
C GLY A 208 -3.77 -6.41 22.18
N TRP A 209 -4.24 -5.31 21.63
CA TRP A 209 -4.78 -4.20 22.39
C TRP A 209 -6.18 -4.51 22.93
N LYS A 210 -6.47 -4.04 24.16
CA LYS A 210 -7.78 -4.24 24.79
C LYS A 210 -8.92 -3.74 23.89
N ASN A 211 -8.70 -2.64 23.18
CA ASN A 211 -9.64 -2.04 22.25
C ASN A 211 -9.30 -2.39 20.79
N GLY A 212 -8.59 -3.50 20.56
CA GLY A 212 -8.34 -3.99 19.20
C GLY A 212 -9.67 -4.14 18.44
N TRP A 213 -9.69 -3.65 17.22
CA TRP A 213 -10.92 -3.57 16.40
C TRP A 213 -10.87 -4.49 15.19
N LEU A 214 -9.70 -4.99 14.81
CA LEU A 214 -9.53 -5.86 13.66
C LEU A 214 -9.95 -7.29 14.02
N THR A 215 -11.25 -7.52 14.03
CA THR A 215 -11.84 -8.85 14.28
C THR A 215 -11.77 -9.72 13.03
N LEU A 216 -12.01 -11.03 13.18
CA LEU A 216 -12.10 -11.97 12.06
C LEU A 216 -13.13 -11.50 11.00
N SER A 217 -14.29 -11.04 11.43
CA SER A 217 -15.33 -10.51 10.54
C SER A 217 -14.84 -9.28 9.78
N GLU A 218 -14.09 -8.39 10.43
CA GLU A 218 -13.53 -7.20 9.79
C GLU A 218 -12.43 -7.57 8.79
N CYS A 219 -11.58 -8.55 9.10
CA CYS A 219 -10.60 -9.08 8.17
C CYS A 219 -11.26 -9.65 6.91
N HIS A 220 -12.32 -10.45 7.06
CA HIS A 220 -13.08 -10.99 5.92
C HIS A 220 -13.69 -9.87 5.08
N ARG A 221 -14.25 -8.83 5.72
CA ARG A 221 -14.84 -7.68 5.03
C ARG A 221 -13.79 -6.91 4.22
N LEU A 222 -12.63 -6.64 4.82
CA LEU A 222 -11.53 -5.97 4.15
C LEU A 222 -10.95 -6.80 2.99
N ALA A 223 -10.79 -8.11 3.19
CA ALA A 223 -10.35 -9.03 2.14
C ALA A 223 -11.32 -9.07 0.96
N ALA A 224 -12.63 -9.09 1.22
CA ALA A 224 -13.66 -9.04 0.18
C ALA A 224 -13.63 -7.72 -0.58
N THR A 225 -13.49 -6.58 0.12
CA THR A 225 -13.35 -5.26 -0.50
C THR A 225 -12.11 -5.19 -1.39
N ALA A 226 -10.97 -5.65 -0.90
CA ALA A 226 -9.72 -5.68 -1.66
C ALA A 226 -9.85 -6.55 -2.92
N LYS A 227 -10.36 -7.76 -2.78
CA LYS A 227 -10.58 -8.72 -3.88
C LYS A 227 -11.49 -8.16 -4.97
N ASP A 228 -12.58 -7.50 -4.59
CA ASP A 228 -13.48 -6.84 -5.54
C ASP A 228 -12.76 -5.78 -6.36
N LEU A 229 -11.81 -5.06 -5.76
CA LEU A 229 -11.00 -4.04 -6.41
C LEU A 229 -9.73 -4.58 -7.10
N GLY A 230 -9.50 -5.89 -7.06
CA GLY A 230 -8.33 -6.53 -7.69
C GLY A 230 -7.05 -6.46 -6.86
N VAL A 231 -7.18 -6.27 -5.55
CA VAL A 231 -6.07 -6.24 -4.60
C VAL A 231 -6.12 -7.48 -3.70
N THR A 232 -4.98 -8.12 -3.49
CA THR A 232 -4.84 -9.22 -2.53
C THR A 232 -4.21 -8.70 -1.25
N ILE A 233 -4.85 -8.91 -0.11
CA ILE A 233 -4.23 -8.62 1.19
C ILE A 233 -3.31 -9.78 1.56
N ILE A 234 -2.06 -9.45 1.89
CA ILE A 234 -1.05 -10.36 2.42
C ILE A 234 -0.92 -10.06 3.91
N PRO A 235 -1.33 -10.97 4.80
CA PRO A 235 -1.18 -10.77 6.22
C PRO A 235 0.29 -10.76 6.63
N PHE A 236 0.61 -9.91 7.60
CA PHE A 236 1.93 -9.80 8.18
C PHE A 236 1.86 -10.02 9.69
N PHE A 237 2.68 -10.94 10.17
CA PHE A 237 2.85 -11.20 11.60
C PHE A 237 4.32 -11.36 11.93
N ASN A 238 4.85 -10.48 12.80
CA ASN A 238 6.26 -10.53 13.15
C ASN A 238 6.54 -11.67 14.14
N ILE A 239 7.30 -12.65 13.68
CA ILE A 239 7.61 -13.86 14.46
C ILE A 239 8.86 -13.75 15.32
N PHE A 240 9.57 -12.61 15.26
CA PHE A 240 10.87 -12.45 15.91
C PHE A 240 10.92 -11.22 16.80
N GLY A 241 11.21 -10.03 16.26
CA GLY A 241 11.13 -8.75 16.97
C GLY A 241 9.71 -8.19 17.00
N HIS A 242 9.54 -7.01 17.58
CA HIS A 242 8.26 -6.28 17.61
C HIS A 242 7.06 -7.07 18.15
N SER A 243 7.32 -8.08 18.97
CA SER A 243 6.29 -9.04 19.38
C SER A 243 5.29 -8.45 20.37
N ARG A 244 5.77 -7.77 21.41
CA ARG A 244 4.94 -7.21 22.48
C ARG A 244 5.00 -5.70 22.58
N ALA A 245 6.17 -5.10 22.34
CA ALA A 245 6.38 -3.67 22.41
C ALA A 245 7.36 -3.22 21.33
N ALA A 246 7.22 -1.98 20.87
CA ALA A 246 8.26 -1.35 20.05
C ALA A 246 9.39 -0.81 20.93
N ARG A 247 10.53 -0.54 20.31
CA ARG A 247 11.58 0.25 20.93
C ARG A 247 11.05 1.64 21.25
N GLY A 248 11.28 2.09 22.47
CA GLY A 248 10.83 3.40 22.92
C GLY A 248 9.38 3.42 23.42
N LYS A 249 8.73 4.59 23.34
CA LYS A 249 7.39 4.82 23.90
C LYS A 249 6.24 4.36 23.01
N ALA A 250 6.50 4.04 21.74
CA ALA A 250 5.49 3.60 20.80
C ALA A 250 5.42 2.08 20.75
N GLY A 251 4.49 1.47 21.46
CA GLY A 251 4.21 0.04 21.35
C GLY A 251 3.56 -0.27 20.01
N LYS A 252 4.25 -1.05 19.19
CA LYS A 252 3.71 -1.52 17.90
C LYS A 252 2.76 -2.70 18.06
N HIS A 253 3.13 -3.59 18.93
CA HIS A 253 2.43 -4.85 19.15
C HIS A 253 2.25 -4.99 20.62
N ALA A 254 1.14 -4.91 21.12
CA ALA A 254 1.03 -5.11 22.54
C ALA A 254 0.23 -6.36 22.81
N ALA A 255 0.91 -7.36 23.28
CA ALA A 255 0.29 -8.22 24.24
C ALA A 255 0.12 -7.40 25.50
N LEU A 256 -1.03 -6.77 25.65
CA LEU A 256 -1.28 -5.87 26.78
C LEU A 256 -1.69 -6.60 28.04
N ASP A 257 -1.90 -7.90 27.98
CA ASP A 257 -2.07 -8.69 29.18
C ASP A 257 -0.72 -8.84 29.85
N LEU A 258 -0.49 -7.99 30.83
CA LEU A 258 0.69 -8.01 31.69
C LEU A 258 0.65 -9.16 32.72
N SER A 259 -0.31 -10.07 32.61
CA SER A 259 -0.39 -11.24 33.49
C SER A 259 0.93 -12.00 33.50
N PRO A 260 1.44 -12.39 34.67
CA PRO A 260 2.64 -13.21 34.78
C PRO A 260 2.56 -14.51 33.96
N LYS A 261 1.37 -14.99 33.68
CA LYS A 261 1.11 -16.19 32.87
C LYS A 261 1.71 -16.09 31.46
N TYR A 262 1.66 -14.93 30.83
CA TYR A 262 2.11 -14.73 29.45
C TYR A 262 3.53 -14.15 29.32
N GLN A 263 4.12 -13.68 30.44
CA GLN A 263 5.49 -13.13 30.44
C GLN A 263 6.54 -14.09 29.88
N PRO A 264 6.50 -15.41 30.20
CA PRO A 264 7.49 -16.36 29.68
C PRO A 264 7.47 -16.59 28.17
N LEU A 265 6.44 -16.11 27.46
CA LEU A 265 6.37 -16.18 25.99
C LEU A 265 7.31 -15.21 25.29
N PHE A 266 7.81 -14.21 26.03
CA PHE A 266 8.61 -13.12 25.51
C PHE A 266 9.96 -13.01 26.22
N GLU A 267 10.93 -12.44 25.52
CA GLU A 267 12.21 -12.08 26.14
C GLU A 267 11.99 -11.05 27.28
N PRO A 268 12.72 -11.17 28.39
CA PRO A 268 12.68 -10.17 29.47
C PRO A 268 12.94 -8.74 28.99
N ARG A 269 12.57 -7.76 29.81
CA ARG A 269 12.64 -6.33 29.51
C ARG A 269 11.73 -5.91 28.34
N ALA A 270 10.47 -5.71 28.64
CA ALA A 270 9.42 -5.23 27.75
C ALA A 270 8.92 -6.21 26.68
N GLY A 271 9.53 -7.36 26.48
CA GLY A 271 9.04 -8.37 25.53
C GLY A 271 9.11 -7.93 24.08
N PHE A 272 10.20 -7.28 23.70
CA PHE A 272 10.39 -6.85 22.31
C PHE A 272 10.50 -8.04 21.35
N ASN A 273 11.12 -9.13 21.79
CA ASN A 273 11.21 -10.37 21.03
C ASN A 273 10.32 -11.46 21.64
N TRP A 274 9.91 -12.40 20.80
CA TRP A 274 9.43 -13.69 21.27
C TRP A 274 10.55 -14.50 21.92
N CYS A 275 10.23 -15.30 22.93
CA CYS A 275 11.16 -16.26 23.52
C CYS A 275 11.22 -17.53 22.66
N LEU A 276 12.25 -17.65 21.81
CA LEU A 276 12.35 -18.75 20.85
C LEU A 276 12.64 -20.11 21.50
N ALA A 277 13.20 -20.12 22.70
CA ALA A 277 13.43 -21.33 23.48
C ALA A 277 12.15 -21.85 24.19
N ASN A 278 11.07 -21.07 24.19
CA ASN A 278 9.80 -21.46 24.80
C ASN A 278 8.90 -22.12 23.73
N PRO A 279 8.61 -23.45 23.84
CA PRO A 279 7.80 -24.15 22.85
C PRO A 279 6.35 -23.62 22.79
N GLU A 280 5.83 -23.06 23.89
CA GLU A 280 4.52 -22.43 23.91
C GLU A 280 4.49 -21.14 23.07
N ALA A 281 5.56 -20.32 23.11
CA ALA A 281 5.68 -19.15 22.25
C ALA A 281 5.66 -19.57 20.75
N VAL A 282 6.40 -20.62 20.41
CA VAL A 282 6.43 -21.16 19.03
C VAL A 282 5.04 -21.68 18.62
N ARG A 283 4.30 -22.31 19.53
CA ARG A 283 2.92 -22.75 19.28
C ARG A 283 1.99 -21.58 19.02
N VAL A 284 2.04 -20.55 19.87
CA VAL A 284 1.23 -19.33 19.71
C VAL A 284 1.51 -18.65 18.37
N ILE A 285 2.79 -18.48 18.02
CA ILE A 285 3.19 -17.89 16.73
C ILE A 285 2.57 -18.67 15.56
N ARG A 286 2.65 -19.99 15.59
CA ARG A 286 2.10 -20.84 14.52
C ARG A 286 0.57 -20.70 14.39
N GLU A 287 -0.12 -20.66 15.53
CA GLU A 287 -1.57 -20.50 15.56
C GLU A 287 -2.00 -19.11 15.07
N MET A 288 -1.25 -18.05 15.42
CA MET A 288 -1.49 -16.70 14.90
C MET A 288 -1.27 -16.61 13.38
N VAL A 289 -0.22 -17.26 12.86
CA VAL A 289 0.03 -17.33 11.41
C VAL A 289 -1.13 -18.01 10.70
N THR A 290 -1.64 -19.14 11.24
CA THR A 290 -2.79 -19.86 10.66
C THR A 290 -4.03 -18.97 10.66
N GLU A 291 -4.38 -18.42 11.82
CA GLU A 291 -5.59 -17.63 12.01
C GLU A 291 -5.60 -16.38 11.10
N LEU A 292 -4.48 -15.65 11.04
CA LEU A 292 -4.36 -14.48 10.16
C LEU A 292 -4.41 -14.85 8.67
N HIS A 293 -3.81 -15.99 8.27
CA HIS A 293 -3.89 -16.45 6.89
C HIS A 293 -5.33 -16.74 6.48
N GLU A 294 -6.07 -17.47 7.32
CA GLU A 294 -7.48 -17.78 7.10
C GLU A 294 -8.36 -16.51 7.12
N ALA A 295 -8.10 -15.60 8.06
CA ALA A 295 -8.84 -14.35 8.22
C ALA A 295 -8.80 -13.45 6.97
N PHE A 296 -7.72 -13.48 6.22
CA PHE A 296 -7.59 -12.70 4.97
C PHE A 296 -7.87 -13.53 3.70
N GLY A 297 -8.56 -14.67 3.82
CA GLY A 297 -9.02 -15.43 2.68
C GLY A 297 -7.97 -16.30 2.02
N SER A 298 -7.01 -16.78 2.80
CA SER A 298 -5.96 -17.72 2.39
C SER A 298 -5.17 -17.24 1.15
N PRO A 299 -4.51 -16.08 1.21
CA PRO A 299 -3.73 -15.54 0.08
C PRO A 299 -2.50 -16.40 -0.22
N LYS A 300 -1.95 -16.22 -1.42
CA LYS A 300 -0.76 -16.96 -1.89
C LYS A 300 0.56 -16.57 -1.20
N TYR A 301 0.55 -15.59 -0.32
CA TYR A 301 1.72 -15.09 0.39
C TYR A 301 1.40 -14.82 1.86
N PHE A 302 2.42 -14.95 2.70
CA PHE A 302 2.38 -14.56 4.11
C PHE A 302 3.71 -13.94 4.52
N HIS A 303 3.68 -12.77 5.16
CA HIS A 303 4.89 -12.09 5.61
C HIS A 303 5.16 -12.36 7.10
N LEU A 304 6.29 -13.00 7.41
CA LEU A 304 6.67 -13.39 8.76
C LEU A 304 7.47 -12.32 9.53
N GLY A 305 7.73 -11.16 8.95
CA GLY A 305 8.57 -10.13 9.57
C GLY A 305 10.03 -10.54 9.64
N CYS A 306 10.53 -10.82 10.82
CA CYS A 306 11.92 -11.20 11.14
C CYS A 306 12.91 -10.03 11.23
N ASP A 307 12.46 -8.79 11.37
CA ASP A 307 13.29 -7.60 11.45
C ASP A 307 13.67 -7.22 12.89
N GLU A 308 14.69 -6.39 12.99
CA GLU A 308 15.13 -5.57 14.14
C GLU A 308 15.18 -6.25 15.51
N ALA A 309 15.13 -7.57 15.61
CA ALA A 309 15.15 -8.24 16.91
C ALA A 309 16.43 -7.97 17.69
N ASP A 310 16.27 -7.76 19.00
CA ASP A 310 17.39 -7.59 19.92
C ASP A 310 18.07 -8.94 20.22
N PRO A 311 19.31 -8.96 20.69
CA PRO A 311 19.91 -10.15 21.26
C PRO A 311 19.03 -10.72 22.39
N PRO A 312 18.98 -12.05 22.54
CA PRO A 312 18.20 -12.68 23.60
C PRO A 312 18.75 -12.30 24.98
N THR A 313 17.88 -12.25 25.97
CA THR A 313 18.24 -11.91 27.36
C THR A 313 17.74 -12.91 28.38
N CYS A 314 16.82 -13.82 28.02
CA CYS A 314 16.41 -14.90 28.91
C CYS A 314 17.47 -16.00 29.00
N ALA A 315 17.55 -16.65 30.16
CA ALA A 315 18.56 -17.69 30.42
C ALA A 315 18.48 -18.84 29.39
N ALA A 316 17.28 -19.26 28.98
CA ALA A 316 17.10 -20.36 28.06
C ALA A 316 17.58 -20.01 26.64
N CYS A 317 17.22 -18.84 26.11
CA CYS A 317 17.70 -18.41 24.80
C CYS A 317 19.20 -18.08 24.79
N CYS A 318 19.73 -17.54 25.90
CA CYS A 318 21.17 -17.28 26.04
C CYS A 318 22.01 -18.56 26.12
N ALA A 319 21.47 -19.61 26.74
CA ALA A 319 22.14 -20.91 26.84
C ALA A 319 22.07 -21.74 25.56
N ALA A 320 21.16 -21.40 24.66
CA ALA A 320 20.96 -22.10 23.40
C ALA A 320 21.78 -21.47 22.26
N ASP A 321 21.96 -22.22 21.16
CA ASP A 321 22.39 -21.63 19.89
C ASP A 321 21.22 -20.87 19.27
N TYR A 322 21.20 -19.57 19.52
CA TYR A 322 20.09 -18.70 19.11
C TYR A 322 19.89 -18.66 17.59
N GLY A 323 20.96 -18.76 16.82
CA GLY A 323 20.90 -18.86 15.37
C GLY A 323 20.19 -20.15 14.91
N LYS A 324 20.40 -21.27 15.62
CA LYS A 324 19.68 -22.52 15.35
C LYS A 324 18.21 -22.42 15.74
N LEU A 325 17.89 -21.80 16.90
CA LEU A 325 16.49 -21.59 17.30
C LEU A 325 15.72 -20.79 16.24
N LEU A 326 16.30 -19.68 15.78
CA LEU A 326 15.69 -18.86 14.75
C LEU A 326 15.55 -19.61 13.42
N ALA A 327 16.61 -20.33 12.98
CA ALA A 327 16.56 -21.14 11.76
C ALA A 327 15.44 -22.18 11.82
N SER A 328 15.34 -22.91 12.92
CA SER A 328 14.30 -23.93 13.11
C SER A 328 12.89 -23.33 13.13
N LEU A 329 12.72 -22.14 13.74
CA LEU A 329 11.45 -21.43 13.72
C LEU A 329 11.06 -21.03 12.31
N VAL A 330 11.91 -20.32 11.58
CA VAL A 330 11.62 -19.84 10.22
C VAL A 330 11.40 -21.02 9.26
N GLU A 331 12.21 -22.06 9.32
CA GLU A 331 12.06 -23.26 8.51
C GLU A 331 10.72 -23.95 8.77
N SER A 332 10.39 -24.18 10.06
CA SER A 332 9.13 -24.84 10.44
C SER A 332 7.89 -24.02 10.07
N LEU A 333 7.97 -22.69 10.21
CA LEU A 333 6.87 -21.81 9.82
C LEU A 333 6.76 -21.67 8.30
N SER A 334 7.86 -21.63 7.57
CA SER A 334 7.83 -21.63 6.10
C SER A 334 7.21 -22.91 5.55
N TYR A 335 7.54 -24.06 6.14
CA TYR A 335 6.87 -25.30 5.81
C TYR A 335 5.38 -25.27 6.14
N HIS A 336 5.01 -24.70 7.29
CA HIS A 336 3.62 -24.54 7.70
C HIS A 336 2.84 -23.62 6.73
N VAL A 337 3.40 -22.45 6.40
CA VAL A 337 2.83 -21.49 5.42
C VAL A 337 2.65 -22.15 4.05
N ARG A 338 3.60 -22.97 3.62
CA ARG A 338 3.50 -23.76 2.38
C ARG A 338 2.33 -24.75 2.43
N LYS A 339 2.11 -25.43 3.58
CA LYS A 339 0.94 -26.31 3.76
C LYS A 339 -0.39 -25.57 3.73
N LEU A 340 -0.40 -24.29 4.10
CA LEU A 340 -1.56 -23.41 3.95
C LEU A 340 -1.76 -22.93 2.49
N GLY A 341 -0.87 -23.31 1.56
CA GLY A 341 -0.94 -22.92 0.15
C GLY A 341 -0.29 -21.57 -0.16
N ALA A 342 0.53 -21.04 0.75
CA ALA A 342 1.18 -19.74 0.60
C ALA A 342 2.72 -19.83 0.53
N ARG A 343 3.35 -18.78 0.03
CA ARG A 343 4.80 -18.57 0.06
C ARG A 343 5.17 -17.60 1.20
N THR A 344 6.27 -17.88 1.83
CA THR A 344 6.81 -17.07 2.93
C THR A 344 7.58 -15.86 2.42
N MET A 345 7.36 -14.71 3.03
CA MET A 345 8.12 -13.47 2.87
C MET A 345 8.76 -13.10 4.21
N ILE A 346 10.00 -12.60 4.21
CA ILE A 346 10.69 -12.11 5.42
C ILE A 346 11.52 -10.87 5.10
N TRP A 347 11.74 -10.02 6.11
CA TRP A 347 12.69 -8.93 6.03
C TRP A 347 14.14 -9.46 6.04
N HIS A 348 15.03 -8.72 5.40
CA HIS A 348 16.40 -9.14 5.13
C HIS A 348 17.42 -8.85 6.23
N ASP A 349 17.18 -7.82 7.03
CA ASP A 349 18.19 -7.13 7.84
C ASP A 349 18.91 -8.01 8.87
N LYS A 350 18.25 -9.05 9.39
CA LYS A 350 18.87 -10.02 10.32
C LYS A 350 19.71 -11.08 9.61
N LEU A 351 19.65 -11.18 8.30
CA LEU A 351 20.36 -12.18 7.49
C LEU A 351 21.76 -11.75 7.07
N ILE A 352 22.12 -10.49 7.27
CA ILE A 352 23.42 -9.92 6.95
C ILE A 352 24.04 -9.22 8.15
N LEU A 353 25.35 -9.37 8.31
CA LEU A 353 26.07 -8.99 9.52
C LEU A 353 26.09 -7.47 9.70
N ALA A 354 25.68 -7.00 10.88
CA ALA A 354 25.77 -5.61 11.26
C ALA A 354 27.24 -5.12 11.20
N LYS A 355 27.41 -3.88 10.71
CA LYS A 355 28.73 -3.24 10.56
C LYS A 355 29.70 -3.92 9.58
N ASP A 356 29.26 -4.88 8.79
CA ASP A 356 30.09 -5.42 7.71
C ASP A 356 30.29 -4.31 6.64
N PRO A 357 31.53 -3.99 6.26
CA PRO A 357 31.83 -2.93 5.29
C PRO A 357 31.12 -3.09 3.93
N ARG A 358 30.76 -4.31 3.54
CA ARG A 358 30.02 -4.59 2.30
C ARG A 358 28.64 -3.93 2.28
N TRP A 359 28.04 -3.73 3.45
CA TRP A 359 26.67 -3.23 3.61
C TRP A 359 26.63 -1.77 4.08
N LYS A 360 27.76 -1.04 3.94
CA LYS A 360 27.80 0.37 4.35
C LYS A 360 26.78 1.19 3.55
N GLY A 361 25.82 1.82 4.25
CA GLY A 361 24.73 2.60 3.66
C GLY A 361 23.48 1.79 3.36
N PHE A 362 23.44 0.54 3.81
CA PHE A 362 22.28 -0.35 3.75
C PHE A 362 21.93 -0.88 5.15
N GLU A 363 20.71 -1.35 5.32
CA GLU A 363 20.30 -1.93 6.59
C GLU A 363 20.89 -3.32 6.77
N ALA A 364 21.58 -3.49 7.88
CA ALA A 364 22.21 -4.75 8.25
C ALA A 364 22.23 -4.87 9.78
N ASN A 365 21.35 -5.68 10.33
CA ASN A 365 21.11 -5.81 11.78
C ASN A 365 21.41 -7.24 12.29
N GLY A 366 22.02 -8.07 11.47
CA GLY A 366 22.37 -9.45 11.83
C GLY A 366 23.53 -9.52 12.82
N SER A 367 23.51 -10.53 13.67
CA SER A 367 24.61 -10.96 14.54
C SER A 367 25.34 -12.16 13.93
N PRO A 368 26.53 -12.53 14.42
CA PRO A 368 27.21 -13.74 13.97
C PRO A 368 26.35 -15.01 14.02
N SER A 369 25.42 -15.09 14.97
CA SER A 369 24.51 -16.23 15.06
C SER A 369 23.33 -16.15 14.08
N THR A 370 22.73 -14.95 13.87
CA THR A 370 21.55 -14.82 13.01
C THR A 370 21.88 -14.90 11.52
N VAL A 371 23.06 -14.45 11.10
CA VAL A 371 23.47 -14.53 9.69
C VAL A 371 23.65 -15.97 9.19
N THR A 372 23.86 -16.94 10.10
CA THR A 372 23.92 -18.37 9.73
C THR A 372 22.58 -18.91 9.25
N LEU A 373 21.49 -18.19 9.51
CA LEU A 373 20.14 -18.52 9.06
C LEU A 373 20.07 -18.59 7.53
N LEU A 374 20.72 -17.66 6.83
CA LEU A 374 20.60 -17.52 5.38
C LEU A 374 20.93 -18.80 4.61
N ASP A 375 21.95 -19.55 5.05
CA ASP A 375 22.38 -20.79 4.40
C ASP A 375 21.42 -21.98 4.68
N LYS A 376 20.55 -21.85 5.68
CA LYS A 376 19.57 -22.87 6.10
C LYS A 376 18.17 -22.63 5.57
N LEU A 377 17.88 -21.42 5.11
CA LEU A 377 16.55 -21.07 4.63
C LEU A 377 16.17 -21.82 3.36
N PRO A 378 14.93 -22.33 3.26
CA PRO A 378 14.32 -22.80 2.02
C PRO A 378 14.38 -21.72 0.93
N LYS A 379 14.75 -22.11 -0.31
CA LYS A 379 14.96 -21.15 -1.40
C LYS A 379 13.69 -20.58 -2.02
N ASP A 380 12.54 -21.09 -1.65
CA ASP A 380 11.24 -20.56 -2.03
C ASP A 380 10.76 -19.39 -1.15
N ILE A 381 11.50 -19.05 -0.08
CA ILE A 381 11.28 -17.83 0.71
C ILE A 381 11.65 -16.60 -0.12
N ILE A 382 10.82 -15.59 -0.03
CA ILE A 382 11.06 -14.28 -0.66
C ILE A 382 11.72 -13.36 0.36
N ILE A 383 12.86 -12.79 0.00
CA ILE A 383 13.59 -11.84 0.84
C ILE A 383 13.15 -10.42 0.47
N CYS A 384 12.57 -9.71 1.43
CA CYS A 384 12.11 -8.34 1.29
C CYS A 384 13.18 -7.39 1.84
N ASP A 385 13.84 -6.67 0.93
CA ASP A 385 15.00 -5.83 1.25
C ASP A 385 14.56 -4.36 1.37
N TRP A 386 14.50 -3.87 2.61
CA TRP A 386 14.13 -2.49 2.89
C TRP A 386 15.35 -1.57 2.98
N CYS A 387 15.25 -0.44 2.27
CA CYS A 387 16.27 0.59 2.24
C CYS A 387 15.59 1.96 2.13
N TYR A 388 15.82 2.82 3.13
CA TYR A 388 15.11 4.11 3.26
C TYR A 388 16.02 5.31 3.04
N TYR A 389 17.26 5.04 2.66
CA TYR A 389 18.27 6.06 2.41
C TYR A 389 18.21 6.63 0.99
N PRO A 390 18.85 7.78 0.75
CA PRO A 390 19.13 8.25 -0.59
C PRO A 390 19.80 7.17 -1.44
N PRO A 391 19.55 7.15 -2.76
CA PRO A 391 20.12 6.13 -3.63
C PRO A 391 21.65 6.13 -3.61
N PRO A 392 22.29 4.95 -3.71
CA PRO A 392 23.73 4.86 -3.87
C PRO A 392 24.16 5.59 -5.15
N LYS A 393 25.35 6.21 -5.12
CA LYS A 393 25.87 7.01 -6.24
C LYS A 393 26.05 6.20 -7.53
N ASP A 394 26.33 4.91 -7.40
CA ASP A 394 26.51 3.97 -8.53
C ASP A 394 25.19 3.26 -8.93
N GLY A 395 24.08 3.56 -8.26
CA GLY A 395 22.78 2.95 -8.51
C GLY A 395 22.70 1.45 -8.20
N ARG A 396 23.66 0.89 -7.48
CA ARG A 396 23.71 -0.54 -7.13
C ARG A 396 23.11 -0.80 -5.77
N TYR A 397 22.47 -1.94 -5.64
CA TYR A 397 21.90 -2.44 -4.38
C TYR A 397 22.56 -3.79 -4.02
N PRO A 398 23.74 -3.75 -3.39
CA PRO A 398 24.55 -4.94 -3.14
C PRO A 398 23.85 -5.97 -2.24
N THR A 399 22.93 -5.55 -1.38
CA THR A 399 22.12 -6.45 -0.55
C THR A 399 21.16 -7.27 -1.41
N LEU A 400 20.43 -6.63 -2.33
CA LEU A 400 19.56 -7.31 -3.30
C LEU A 400 20.35 -8.31 -4.17
N ASP A 401 21.50 -7.88 -4.71
CA ASP A 401 22.36 -8.74 -5.53
C ASP A 401 22.89 -9.93 -4.73
N TYR A 402 23.25 -9.71 -3.47
CA TYR A 402 23.75 -10.77 -2.60
C TYR A 402 22.69 -11.85 -2.37
N PHE A 403 21.45 -11.50 -2.00
CA PHE A 403 20.39 -12.49 -1.78
C PHE A 403 20.01 -13.24 -3.06
N ARG A 404 19.99 -12.55 -4.19
CA ARG A 404 19.79 -13.20 -5.51
C ARG A 404 20.92 -14.17 -5.84
N SER A 405 22.17 -13.81 -5.56
CA SER A 405 23.33 -14.70 -5.77
C SER A 405 23.27 -15.95 -4.89
N LYS A 406 22.54 -15.87 -3.76
CA LYS A 406 22.25 -17.01 -2.88
C LYS A 406 21.04 -17.84 -3.33
N GLY A 407 20.40 -17.49 -4.46
CA GLY A 407 19.28 -18.22 -5.06
C GLY A 407 17.91 -17.88 -4.48
N PHE A 408 17.76 -16.72 -3.82
CA PHE A 408 16.47 -16.25 -3.35
C PHE A 408 15.79 -15.32 -4.35
N GLU A 409 14.48 -15.38 -4.43
CA GLU A 409 13.68 -14.28 -4.97
C GLU A 409 13.76 -13.10 -4.01
N THR A 410 13.93 -11.89 -4.55
CA THR A 410 14.06 -10.68 -3.75
C THR A 410 13.04 -9.63 -4.20
N MET A 411 12.59 -8.83 -3.26
CA MET A 411 11.76 -7.65 -3.51
C MET A 411 12.42 -6.44 -2.88
N THR A 412 12.37 -5.30 -3.56
CA THR A 412 12.82 -4.03 -2.98
C THR A 412 11.70 -3.38 -2.21
N CYS A 413 12.04 -2.74 -1.09
CA CYS A 413 11.06 -2.18 -0.17
C CYS A 413 11.42 -0.71 0.19
N PRO A 414 11.19 0.25 -0.73
CA PRO A 414 11.36 1.67 -0.45
C PRO A 414 10.31 2.23 0.50
N TRP A 415 10.57 3.39 1.09
CA TRP A 415 9.62 4.12 1.91
C TRP A 415 9.40 5.55 1.39
N ASP A 416 9.74 6.59 2.14
CA ASP A 416 9.36 8.00 1.92
C ASP A 416 10.43 8.83 1.20
N ASN A 417 11.64 8.33 1.06
CA ASN A 417 12.69 8.98 0.28
C ASN A 417 12.38 8.89 -1.22
N ILE A 418 11.96 9.99 -1.82
CA ILE A 418 11.52 10.03 -3.23
C ILE A 418 12.59 9.52 -4.19
N ASP A 419 13.84 10.00 -4.07
CA ASP A 419 14.91 9.56 -4.94
C ASP A 419 15.26 8.09 -4.70
N GLY A 420 15.18 7.62 -3.46
CA GLY A 420 15.28 6.21 -3.09
C GLY A 420 14.20 5.35 -3.74
N ILE A 421 12.93 5.79 -3.70
CA ILE A 421 11.81 5.12 -4.38
C ILE A 421 12.09 4.98 -5.88
N HIS A 422 12.46 6.09 -6.54
CA HIS A 422 12.73 6.08 -7.99
C HIS A 422 13.88 5.14 -8.36
N SER A 423 14.98 5.19 -7.62
CA SER A 423 16.16 4.36 -7.87
C SER A 423 15.86 2.87 -7.65
N GLN A 424 15.25 2.52 -6.52
CA GLN A 424 14.94 1.13 -6.18
C GLN A 424 13.93 0.51 -7.15
N CYS A 425 12.87 1.23 -7.52
CA CYS A 425 11.91 0.73 -8.49
C CYS A 425 12.53 0.55 -9.89
N ALA A 426 13.41 1.47 -10.32
CA ALA A 426 14.14 1.32 -11.58
C ALA A 426 15.04 0.07 -11.54
N TYR A 427 15.75 -0.13 -10.43
CA TYR A 427 16.58 -1.31 -10.22
C TYR A 427 15.75 -2.60 -10.25
N ALA A 428 14.61 -2.62 -9.56
CA ALA A 428 13.70 -3.76 -9.52
C ALA A 428 13.15 -4.12 -10.91
N ARG A 429 12.70 -3.13 -11.69
CA ARG A 429 12.22 -3.35 -13.08
C ARG A 429 13.29 -3.99 -13.95
N ASN A 430 14.51 -3.44 -13.93
CA ASN A 430 15.63 -3.95 -14.73
C ASN A 430 16.04 -5.37 -14.34
N ALA A 431 15.82 -5.73 -13.08
CA ALA A 431 16.18 -7.03 -12.53
C ALA A 431 15.01 -8.04 -12.48
N GLY A 432 13.82 -7.64 -12.91
CA GLY A 432 12.61 -8.49 -12.86
C GLY A 432 12.13 -8.80 -11.44
N MET A 433 12.33 -7.86 -10.50
CA MET A 433 11.90 -8.01 -9.10
C MET A 433 10.55 -7.37 -8.85
N GLY A 434 9.87 -7.81 -7.78
CA GLY A 434 8.72 -7.13 -7.20
C GLY A 434 9.12 -5.90 -6.37
N VAL A 435 8.12 -5.05 -6.13
CA VAL A 435 8.25 -3.82 -5.33
C VAL A 435 7.22 -3.83 -4.20
N ILE A 436 7.66 -3.52 -2.98
CA ILE A 436 6.81 -3.31 -1.81
C ILE A 436 7.04 -1.88 -1.32
N CYS A 437 6.14 -0.97 -1.61
CA CYS A 437 6.21 0.39 -1.10
C CYS A 437 5.77 0.38 0.38
N THR A 438 6.71 0.57 1.31
CA THR A 438 6.41 0.53 2.74
C THR A 438 5.80 1.84 3.21
N THR A 439 4.86 1.76 4.16
CA THR A 439 4.39 2.91 4.92
C THR A 439 4.50 2.58 6.40
N TRP A 440 5.23 3.38 7.14
CA TRP A 440 5.32 3.27 8.59
C TRP A 440 4.53 4.40 9.25
N ASN A 441 3.54 4.92 8.52
CA ASN A 441 2.74 6.08 8.87
C ASN A 441 1.33 5.67 9.32
N ARG A 442 0.69 6.55 10.07
CA ARG A 442 -0.66 6.35 10.62
C ARG A 442 -1.77 6.81 9.68
N PHE A 443 -1.45 7.21 8.46
CA PHE A 443 -2.38 7.79 7.47
C PHE A 443 -3.12 9.04 8.00
N THR A 444 -2.44 9.85 8.80
CA THR A 444 -3.02 11.05 9.42
C THR A 444 -2.71 12.33 8.65
N ASP A 445 -1.76 12.29 7.74
CA ASP A 445 -1.26 13.46 7.01
C ASP A 445 -0.75 13.12 5.60
N TYR A 446 -0.21 14.11 4.92
CA TYR A 446 0.37 13.96 3.58
C TYR A 446 1.72 13.23 3.56
N SER A 447 2.26 12.80 4.69
CA SER A 447 3.56 12.09 4.74
C SER A 447 3.56 10.77 3.95
N VAL A 448 2.37 10.19 3.71
CA VAL A 448 2.21 9.00 2.88
C VAL A 448 2.20 9.32 1.37
N TRP A 449 2.17 10.59 0.97
CA TRP A 449 2.06 11.01 -0.43
C TRP A 449 3.17 10.41 -1.32
N SER A 450 4.42 10.49 -0.89
CA SER A 450 5.55 9.96 -1.66
C SER A 450 5.41 8.46 -1.92
N THR A 451 5.03 7.70 -0.90
CA THR A 451 4.84 6.26 -1.03
C THR A 451 3.65 5.91 -1.92
N PHE A 452 2.51 6.57 -1.74
CA PHE A 452 1.32 6.29 -2.55
C PHE A 452 1.51 6.70 -4.01
N SER A 453 1.94 7.91 -4.29
CA SER A 453 1.99 8.43 -5.67
C SER A 453 3.28 8.07 -6.40
N HIS A 454 4.44 8.40 -5.81
CA HIS A 454 5.74 8.05 -6.39
C HIS A 454 5.95 6.53 -6.39
N GLY A 455 5.65 5.85 -5.28
CA GLY A 455 5.76 4.41 -5.19
C GLY A 455 4.90 3.70 -6.24
N ALA A 456 3.63 4.07 -6.38
CA ALA A 456 2.74 3.53 -7.40
C ALA A 456 3.26 3.77 -8.82
N SER A 457 3.62 5.02 -9.14
CA SER A 457 4.10 5.39 -10.48
C SER A 457 5.42 4.68 -10.81
N CYS A 458 6.36 4.66 -9.86
CA CYS A 458 7.65 3.99 -10.05
C CYS A 458 7.53 2.47 -10.17
N ALA A 459 6.60 1.85 -9.44
CA ALA A 459 6.32 0.43 -9.56
C ALA A 459 5.50 0.10 -10.83
N TRP A 460 4.75 1.06 -11.39
CA TRP A 460 3.96 0.84 -12.58
C TRP A 460 4.82 0.80 -13.84
N SER A 461 5.51 1.90 -14.18
CA SER A 461 6.37 1.97 -15.36
C SER A 461 7.44 3.06 -15.25
N ALA A 462 8.46 2.98 -16.12
CA ALA A 462 9.49 4.01 -16.22
C ALA A 462 8.91 5.37 -16.66
N LYS A 463 7.93 5.35 -17.56
CA LYS A 463 7.22 6.56 -18.02
C LYS A 463 6.45 7.21 -16.86
N ALA A 464 5.64 6.45 -16.14
CA ALA A 464 4.88 6.96 -15.01
C ALA A 464 5.78 7.52 -13.90
N ALA A 465 6.95 6.89 -13.66
CA ALA A 465 7.96 7.39 -12.75
C ALA A 465 8.50 8.77 -13.17
N ALA A 466 8.81 8.96 -14.44
CA ALA A 466 9.29 10.25 -14.96
C ALA A 466 8.21 11.34 -14.86
N ASP A 467 6.97 10.99 -15.20
CA ASP A 467 5.85 11.95 -15.18
C ASP A 467 5.50 12.41 -13.76
N VAL A 468 5.46 11.53 -12.76
CA VAL A 468 5.18 11.93 -11.37
C VAL A 468 6.29 12.82 -10.79
N LYS A 469 7.54 12.60 -11.20
CA LYS A 469 8.68 13.44 -10.79
C LYS A 469 8.59 14.85 -11.39
N THR A 470 8.18 14.96 -12.65
CA THR A 470 7.92 16.21 -13.33
C THR A 470 6.77 16.97 -12.67
N LEU A 471 5.66 16.28 -12.41
CA LEU A 471 4.51 16.81 -11.69
C LEU A 471 4.90 17.38 -10.32
N ALA A 472 5.67 16.65 -9.54
CA ALA A 472 6.12 17.10 -8.22
C ALA A 472 6.97 18.37 -8.30
N LYS A 473 7.80 18.50 -9.33
CA LYS A 473 8.68 19.65 -9.53
C LYS A 473 7.94 20.88 -10.05
N GLU A 474 7.06 20.70 -11.04
CA GLU A 474 6.44 21.82 -11.77
C GLU A 474 5.14 22.31 -11.12
N TYR A 475 4.46 21.45 -10.38
CA TYR A 475 3.10 21.68 -9.88
C TYR A 475 2.94 21.35 -8.40
N SER A 476 3.93 21.64 -7.57
CA SER A 476 3.91 21.25 -6.15
C SER A 476 2.68 21.73 -5.36
N SER A 477 2.11 22.89 -5.73
CA SER A 477 0.85 23.38 -5.14
C SER A 477 -0.38 22.70 -5.75
N ALA A 478 -0.36 22.45 -7.06
CA ALA A 478 -1.47 21.77 -7.76
C ALA A 478 -1.54 20.27 -7.43
N LEU A 479 -0.43 19.64 -7.09
CA LEU A 479 -0.40 18.24 -6.65
C LEU A 479 -1.19 18.02 -5.38
N ARG A 480 -1.17 18.96 -4.44
CA ARG A 480 -1.98 18.87 -3.22
C ARG A 480 -3.46 18.77 -3.57
N ASP A 481 -3.94 19.60 -4.50
CA ASP A 481 -5.33 19.60 -4.94
C ASP A 481 -5.71 18.31 -5.68
N VAL A 482 -4.81 17.78 -6.52
CA VAL A 482 -4.98 16.48 -7.19
C VAL A 482 -5.06 15.36 -6.14
N TYR A 483 -4.15 15.35 -5.17
CA TYR A 483 -4.11 14.34 -4.12
C TYR A 483 -5.35 14.41 -3.22
N ASP A 484 -5.78 15.59 -2.81
CA ASP A 484 -7.02 15.79 -2.07
C ASP A 484 -8.25 15.31 -2.84
N THR A 485 -8.26 15.55 -4.15
CA THR A 485 -9.33 15.06 -5.03
C THR A 485 -9.33 13.54 -5.06
N HIS A 486 -8.18 12.90 -5.24
CA HIS A 486 -8.05 11.45 -5.24
C HIS A 486 -8.45 10.83 -3.90
N TRP A 487 -8.04 11.43 -2.79
CA TRP A 487 -8.40 10.94 -1.45
C TRP A 487 -9.91 11.03 -1.22
N ARG A 488 -10.54 12.16 -1.59
CA ARG A 488 -12.00 12.30 -1.51
C ARG A 488 -12.74 11.30 -2.39
N GLN A 489 -12.25 11.03 -3.60
CA GLN A 489 -12.85 10.03 -4.49
C GLN A 489 -12.85 8.61 -3.91
N VAL A 490 -11.89 8.25 -3.10
CA VAL A 490 -11.88 6.96 -2.41
C VAL A 490 -12.60 6.97 -1.06
N GLY A 491 -13.18 8.12 -0.69
CA GLY A 491 -13.94 8.30 0.55
C GLY A 491 -13.05 8.67 1.74
N TRP A 492 -11.84 9.16 1.51
CA TRP A 492 -10.96 9.63 2.57
C TRP A 492 -11.18 11.12 2.81
N ASP A 493 -11.58 11.48 4.01
CA ASP A 493 -11.63 12.86 4.42
C ASP A 493 -10.24 13.48 4.43
N THR A 494 -10.18 14.80 4.40
CA THR A 494 -8.92 15.55 4.27
C THR A 494 -7.85 15.00 5.21
N PRO A 495 -6.67 14.61 4.70
CA PRO A 495 -5.55 14.21 5.54
C PRO A 495 -5.20 15.31 6.55
N GLY A 496 -4.89 14.93 7.77
CA GLY A 496 -4.57 15.89 8.85
C GLY A 496 -5.76 16.34 9.70
N VAL A 497 -6.97 15.88 9.41
CA VAL A 497 -8.16 16.15 10.24
C VAL A 497 -8.34 15.09 11.34
N ASP A 498 -7.58 14.01 11.32
CA ASP A 498 -7.58 13.07 12.44
C ASP A 498 -6.95 13.71 13.66
N ARG A 499 -7.83 14.15 14.54
CA ARG A 499 -7.50 14.80 15.81
C ARG A 499 -6.97 13.84 16.89
N TYR A 500 -6.71 12.61 16.55
CA TYR A 500 -5.92 11.74 17.43
C TYR A 500 -4.50 12.27 17.35
N SER A 501 -4.21 13.26 18.21
CA SER A 501 -2.84 13.71 18.35
C SER A 501 -2.00 12.49 18.64
N GLU A 502 -0.87 12.34 17.98
CA GLU A 502 0.10 11.28 18.23
C GLU A 502 0.41 11.14 19.72
N THR A 503 0.26 12.20 20.47
CA THR A 503 0.51 12.29 21.90
C THR A 503 -0.64 11.78 22.76
N GLY A 504 -1.92 12.00 22.42
CA GLY A 504 -3.03 11.63 23.28
C GLY A 504 -3.29 10.13 23.32
N PHE A 505 -3.51 9.52 22.15
CA PHE A 505 -3.86 8.11 22.11
C PHE A 505 -2.70 7.20 22.54
N PHE A 506 -1.48 7.47 22.08
CA PHE A 506 -0.32 6.70 22.49
C PHE A 506 0.06 6.92 23.95
N THR A 507 0.04 8.14 24.44
CA THR A 507 0.42 8.43 25.82
C THR A 507 -0.52 7.76 26.79
N ASP A 508 -1.82 7.81 26.54
CA ASP A 508 -2.81 7.23 27.44
C ASP A 508 -2.87 5.71 27.34
N GLN A 509 -2.80 5.14 26.14
CA GLN A 509 -2.86 3.69 25.96
C GLN A 509 -1.54 3.01 26.30
N ILE A 510 -0.41 3.55 25.87
CA ILE A 510 0.91 2.98 26.13
C ILE A 510 1.32 3.21 27.59
N GLY A 511 1.11 4.40 28.11
CA GLY A 511 1.44 4.71 29.51
C GLY A 511 0.70 3.85 30.52
N THR A 512 -0.54 3.49 30.23
CA THR A 512 -1.37 2.66 31.12
C THR A 512 -1.29 1.18 30.83
N SER A 513 -0.97 0.79 29.60
CA SER A 513 -1.13 -0.59 29.14
C SER A 513 0.16 -1.39 29.07
N ILE A 514 1.32 -0.74 28.90
CA ILE A 514 2.61 -1.44 28.81
C ILE A 514 3.40 -1.37 30.11
N GLY A 515 2.86 -0.75 31.14
CA GLY A 515 3.55 -0.66 32.43
C GLY A 515 4.92 0.02 32.32
N THR A 516 5.05 1.05 31.48
CA THR A 516 6.23 1.92 31.43
C THR A 516 6.27 2.86 32.65
N ARG A 517 5.78 2.40 33.77
CA ARG A 517 6.01 3.02 35.06
C ARG A 517 7.10 2.28 35.81
#